data_4c663116b798fb60aefe0c62347d8575
#
_entry.id   4c663116b798fb60aefe0c62347d8575
#
_cell.length_a   1.000
_cell.length_b   1.000
_cell.length_c   1.000
_cell.angle_alpha   90.00
_cell.angle_beta   90.00
_cell.angle_gamma   90.00
#
_symmetry.space_group_name_H-M   'P 1'
#
loop_
_entity.id
_entity.type
_entity.pdbx_description
1 polymer ?
#
loop_
_entity_poly.entity_id
_entity_poly.type
_entity_poly.pdbx_seq_one_letter_code
_entity_poly.pdbx_strand_id
1 'polypeptide(L)'
;MLIVANNHWNFDVRGFNPGGNHGSFFRISTHSTFMIAGGQKTNIPRAVDITTPYDSLSFVPTVLALTGNLRDDNNPVPNLREKGFSRFPGRVVKELLSYTGVSASP
;
A
#
# COMPACT_ATOMS: atom_id res chain seq x y z
N MET A 1 -14.10 23.01 -8.97
CA MET A 1 -13.65 22.54 -10.30
C MET A 1 -12.21 22.05 -10.19
N LEU A 2 -11.91 20.91 -10.74
CA LEU A 2 -10.55 20.36 -10.80
C LEU A 2 -10.05 20.40 -12.24
N ILE A 3 -8.86 20.95 -12.44
CA ILE A 3 -8.22 21.01 -13.75
C ILE A 3 -6.96 20.15 -13.71
N VAL A 4 -6.82 19.23 -14.65
CA VAL A 4 -5.71 18.30 -14.74
C VAL A 4 -4.99 18.49 -16.09
N ALA A 5 -3.66 18.62 -16.06
CA ALA A 5 -2.88 18.70 -17.27
C ALA A 5 -2.96 17.39 -18.06
N ASN A 6 -2.83 17.47 -19.37
CA ASN A 6 -2.67 16.28 -20.22
C ASN A 6 -1.40 15.50 -19.86
N ASN A 7 -1.39 14.24 -20.21
CA ASN A 7 -0.23 13.39 -19.96
C ASN A 7 1.04 14.01 -20.59
N HIS A 8 2.15 13.96 -19.88
CA HIS A 8 3.43 14.59 -20.23
C HIS A 8 3.46 16.13 -20.20
N TRP A 9 2.39 16.77 -19.67
CA TRP A 9 2.33 18.23 -19.50
C TRP A 9 2.19 18.57 -18.01
N ASN A 10 2.67 19.76 -17.66
CA ASN A 10 2.49 20.33 -16.32
C ASN A 10 2.14 21.82 -16.42
N PHE A 11 1.73 22.40 -15.31
CA PHE A 11 1.38 23.82 -15.21
C PHE A 11 2.54 24.67 -14.65
N ASP A 12 3.76 24.19 -14.68
CA ASP A 12 4.91 24.94 -14.21
C ASP A 12 5.22 26.10 -15.16
N VAL A 13 4.85 27.31 -14.73
CA VAL A 13 5.04 28.52 -15.50
C VAL A 13 6.47 29.09 -15.43
N ARG A 14 7.30 28.55 -14.55
CA ARG A 14 8.66 29.02 -14.36
C ARG A 14 9.68 28.34 -15.28
N GLY A 15 9.23 27.37 -16.03
CA GLY A 15 10.09 26.63 -16.95
C GLY A 15 11.23 25.86 -16.27
N PHE A 16 11.17 25.67 -14.96
CA PHE A 16 12.19 24.98 -14.20
C PHE A 16 11.65 23.65 -13.65
N ASN A 17 11.76 22.62 -14.46
CA ASN A 17 11.52 21.25 -14.04
C ASN A 17 12.70 20.40 -14.53
N PRO A 18 13.75 20.22 -13.71
CA PRO A 18 14.98 19.55 -14.13
C PRO A 18 14.86 18.02 -14.25
N GLY A 19 13.71 17.45 -13.95
CA GLY A 19 13.53 16.00 -13.93
C GLY A 19 12.08 15.58 -14.08
N GLY A 20 11.76 14.44 -13.47
CA GLY A 20 10.42 13.90 -13.48
C GLY A 20 9.43 14.69 -12.63
N ASN A 21 8.17 14.58 -12.98
CA ASN A 21 7.06 15.13 -12.20
C ASN A 21 6.01 14.05 -11.96
N HIS A 22 5.14 14.27 -10.97
CA HIS A 22 4.11 13.31 -10.58
C HIS A 22 2.83 14.03 -10.14
N GLY A 23 1.80 13.25 -9.79
CA GLY A 23 0.53 13.80 -9.29
C GLY A 23 -0.58 13.89 -10.33
N SER A 24 -0.36 13.33 -11.53
CA SER A 24 -1.42 13.20 -12.52
C SER A 24 -2.48 12.18 -12.10
N PHE A 25 -3.73 12.41 -12.49
CA PHE A 25 -4.84 11.46 -12.28
C PHE A 25 -5.02 10.45 -13.42
N PHE A 26 -4.20 10.50 -14.44
CA PHE A 26 -4.23 9.50 -15.50
C PHE A 26 -3.84 8.13 -14.98
N ARG A 27 -4.43 7.08 -15.55
CA ARG A 27 -4.18 5.70 -15.12
C ARG A 27 -2.70 5.35 -15.13
N ILE A 28 -1.96 5.78 -16.12
CA ILE A 28 -0.51 5.51 -16.21
C ILE A 28 0.28 6.10 -15.04
N SER A 29 -0.21 7.18 -14.44
CA SER A 29 0.43 7.86 -13.31
C SER A 29 -0.10 7.42 -11.95
N THR A 30 -1.29 6.83 -11.90
CA THR A 30 -1.95 6.42 -10.65
C THR A 30 -1.80 4.94 -10.36
N HIS A 31 -1.49 4.12 -11.36
CA HIS A 31 -1.27 2.69 -11.21
C HIS A 31 0.22 2.43 -11.02
N SER A 32 0.55 1.90 -9.87
CA SER A 32 1.92 1.49 -9.53
C SER A 32 1.93 0.03 -9.10
N THR A 33 3.09 -0.57 -9.14
CA THR A 33 3.29 -1.95 -8.71
C THR A 33 3.61 -1.97 -7.21
N PHE A 34 2.96 -2.86 -6.49
CA PHE A 34 3.35 -3.22 -5.13
C PHE A 34 3.99 -4.61 -5.17
N MET A 35 5.27 -4.66 -4.88
CA MET A 35 6.01 -5.93 -4.81
C MET A 35 6.43 -6.20 -3.38
N ILE A 36 6.28 -7.45 -2.97
CA ILE A 36 6.71 -7.90 -1.65
C ILE A 36 7.49 -9.19 -1.78
N ALA A 37 8.57 -9.29 -1.05
CA ALA A 37 9.39 -10.48 -0.97
C ALA A 37 9.77 -10.77 0.47
N GLY A 38 9.82 -12.04 0.83
CA GLY A 38 10.23 -12.49 2.14
C GLY A 38 11.44 -13.42 2.07
N GLY A 39 12.18 -13.51 3.16
CA GLY A 39 13.24 -14.50 3.32
C GLY A 39 12.69 -15.90 3.57
N GLN A 40 13.61 -16.86 3.71
CA GLN A 40 13.26 -18.28 3.88
C GLN A 40 12.40 -18.56 5.14
N LYS A 41 12.47 -17.70 6.14
CA LYS A 41 11.70 -17.85 7.39
C LYS A 41 10.33 -17.16 7.33
N THR A 42 9.98 -16.56 6.22
CA THR A 42 8.66 -15.98 6.00
C THR A 42 7.85 -16.90 5.10
N ASN A 43 6.55 -16.93 5.29
CA ASN A 43 5.65 -17.69 4.42
C ASN A 43 5.13 -16.87 3.23
N ILE A 44 5.87 -15.83 2.84
CA ILE A 44 5.52 -15.03 1.67
C ILE A 44 5.74 -15.85 0.41
N PRO A 45 4.72 -16.04 -0.41
CA PRO A 45 4.81 -16.90 -1.59
C PRO A 45 5.70 -16.29 -2.67
N ARG A 46 6.22 -17.14 -3.55
CA ARG A 46 6.95 -16.70 -4.73
C ARG A 46 6.05 -16.73 -5.96
N ALA A 47 6.28 -15.78 -6.86
CA ALA A 47 5.63 -15.73 -8.17
C ALA A 47 4.09 -15.79 -8.10
N VAL A 48 3.51 -15.07 -7.16
CA VAL A 48 2.05 -14.92 -7.04
C VAL A 48 1.67 -13.52 -7.47
N ASP A 49 0.75 -13.43 -8.43
CA ASP A 49 0.17 -12.18 -8.88
C ASP A 49 -1.19 -11.97 -8.23
N ILE A 50 -1.37 -10.83 -7.59
CA ILE A 50 -2.64 -10.40 -7.02
C ILE A 50 -3.19 -9.30 -7.91
N THR A 51 -4.30 -9.59 -8.58
CA THR A 51 -4.93 -8.68 -9.53
C THR A 51 -6.00 -7.78 -8.92
N THR A 52 -6.41 -8.06 -7.69
CA THR A 52 -7.32 -7.19 -6.94
C THR A 52 -6.67 -5.82 -6.77
N PRO A 53 -7.37 -4.72 -7.13
CA PRO A 53 -6.81 -3.39 -6.96
C PRO A 53 -6.77 -2.99 -5.49
N TYR A 54 -5.63 -2.46 -5.07
CA TYR A 54 -5.42 -1.91 -3.74
C TYR A 54 -4.92 -0.47 -3.83
N ASP A 55 -5.29 0.34 -2.85
CA ASP A 55 -4.77 1.69 -2.68
C ASP A 55 -3.39 1.64 -2.02
N SER A 56 -2.57 2.66 -2.25
CA SER A 56 -1.25 2.79 -1.60
C SER A 56 -1.34 2.82 -0.07
N LEU A 57 -2.47 3.21 0.50
CA LEU A 57 -2.73 3.12 1.93
C LEU A 57 -2.69 1.68 2.47
N SER A 58 -2.80 0.69 1.61
CA SER A 58 -2.72 -0.73 1.97
C SER A 58 -1.31 -1.20 2.33
N PHE A 59 -0.28 -0.41 2.01
CA PHE A 59 1.12 -0.77 2.27
C PHE A 59 1.38 -1.00 3.76
N VAL A 60 1.16 0.01 4.59
CA VAL A 60 1.47 -0.05 6.03
C VAL A 60 0.65 -1.12 6.75
N PRO A 61 -0.69 -1.16 6.62
CA PRO A 61 -1.46 -2.20 7.32
C PRO A 61 -1.11 -3.61 6.86
N THR A 62 -0.75 -3.81 5.59
CA THR A 62 -0.31 -5.13 5.10
C THR A 62 0.99 -5.57 5.75
N VAL A 63 1.99 -4.70 5.83
CA VAL A 63 3.27 -5.00 6.50
C VAL A 63 3.05 -5.30 7.98
N LEU A 64 2.23 -4.52 8.66
CA LEU A 64 1.93 -4.73 10.07
C LEU A 64 1.16 -6.04 10.30
N ALA A 65 0.24 -6.39 9.41
CA ALA A 65 -0.47 -7.67 9.48
C ALA A 65 0.47 -8.86 9.28
N LEU A 66 1.36 -8.78 8.29
CA LEU A 66 2.36 -9.83 8.02
C LEU A 66 3.34 -10.02 9.18
N THR A 67 3.59 -9.00 9.96
CA THR A 67 4.47 -9.04 11.14
C THR A 67 3.74 -9.30 12.46
N GLY A 68 2.42 -9.55 12.40
CA GLY A 68 1.62 -9.84 13.59
C GLY A 68 1.29 -8.62 14.47
N ASN A 69 1.41 -7.42 13.93
CA ASN A 69 1.21 -6.17 14.66
C ASN A 69 -0.19 -5.55 14.46
N LEU A 70 -1.04 -6.16 13.66
CA LEU A 70 -2.44 -5.78 13.51
C LEU A 70 -3.38 -6.88 13.98
N ARG A 71 -4.51 -6.43 14.51
CA ARG A 71 -5.71 -7.23 14.72
C ARG A 71 -6.74 -6.93 13.64
N ASP A 72 -7.92 -7.47 13.83
CA ASP A 72 -9.07 -7.22 12.96
C ASP A 72 -9.29 -5.73 12.69
N ASP A 73 -9.88 -5.43 11.55
CA ASP A 73 -10.24 -4.06 11.14
C ASP A 73 -9.09 -3.06 11.17
N ASN A 74 -7.86 -3.49 10.89
CA ASN A 74 -6.67 -2.66 10.89
C ASN A 74 -6.38 -2.00 12.26
N ASN A 75 -6.83 -2.59 13.34
CA ASN A 75 -6.51 -2.13 14.68
C ASN A 75 -5.13 -2.66 15.11
N PRO A 76 -4.28 -1.80 15.67
CA PRO A 76 -2.99 -2.24 16.18
C PRO A 76 -3.15 -3.13 17.42
N VAL A 77 -2.18 -4.01 17.62
CA VAL A 77 -2.04 -4.77 18.86
C VAL A 77 -1.85 -3.84 20.06
N PRO A 78 -2.11 -4.31 21.31
CA PRO A 78 -2.06 -3.46 22.50
C PRO A 78 -0.77 -2.65 22.62
N ASN A 79 0.38 -3.24 22.41
CA ASN A 79 1.66 -2.55 22.52
C ASN A 79 1.79 -1.32 21.60
N LEU A 80 1.25 -1.41 20.39
CA LEU A 80 1.24 -0.27 19.46
C LEU A 80 0.19 0.75 19.87
N ARG A 81 -0.95 0.29 20.38
CA ARG A 81 -2.01 1.17 20.87
C ARG A 81 -1.53 2.02 22.05
N GLU A 82 -0.77 1.45 22.98
CA GLU A 82 -0.16 2.16 24.10
C GLU A 82 0.83 3.24 23.65
N LYS A 83 1.46 3.04 22.49
CA LYS A 83 2.34 4.04 21.87
C LYS A 83 1.59 5.12 21.09
N GLY A 84 0.27 5.13 21.12
CA GLY A 84 -0.56 6.15 20.48
C GLY A 84 -1.01 5.83 19.05
N PHE A 85 -0.73 4.62 18.54
CA PHE A 85 -1.23 4.23 17.23
C PHE A 85 -2.71 3.87 17.29
N SER A 86 -3.48 4.42 16.37
CA SER A 86 -4.89 4.11 16.17
C SER A 86 -5.09 3.22 14.95
N ARG A 87 -6.35 2.97 14.60
CA ARG A 87 -6.69 2.21 13.40
C ARG A 87 -6.02 2.80 12.16
N PHE A 88 -5.41 1.94 11.33
CA PHE A 88 -4.78 2.35 10.09
C PHE A 88 -5.80 2.42 8.94
N PRO A 89 -5.74 3.47 8.10
CA PRO A 89 -6.52 3.52 6.89
C PRO A 89 -6.01 2.50 5.87
N GLY A 90 -6.85 2.22 4.88
CA GLY A 90 -6.52 1.25 3.83
C GLY A 90 -6.98 -0.15 4.16
N ARG A 91 -6.72 -1.07 3.25
CA ARG A 91 -7.08 -2.48 3.39
C ARG A 91 -5.83 -3.34 3.42
N VAL A 92 -5.79 -4.31 4.31
CA VAL A 92 -4.76 -5.35 4.27
C VAL A 92 -4.94 -6.19 3.01
N VAL A 93 -3.84 -6.53 2.35
CA VAL A 93 -3.85 -7.46 1.21
C VAL A 93 -4.05 -8.88 1.77
N LYS A 94 -5.30 -9.26 1.94
CA LYS A 94 -5.71 -10.49 2.63
C LYS A 94 -5.24 -11.75 1.91
N GLU A 95 -5.09 -11.69 0.61
CA GLU A 95 -4.59 -12.80 -0.19
C GLU A 95 -3.19 -13.25 0.26
N LEU A 96 -2.37 -12.32 0.75
CA LEU A 96 -1.05 -12.67 1.29
C LEU A 96 -1.13 -13.39 2.63
N LEU A 97 -2.13 -13.10 3.45
CA LEU A 97 -2.26 -13.69 4.79
C LEU A 97 -2.55 -15.18 4.73
N SER A 98 -3.23 -15.66 3.70
CA SER A 98 -3.52 -17.08 3.53
C SER A 98 -2.26 -17.94 3.37
N TYR A 99 -1.17 -17.35 2.91
CA TYR A 99 0.11 -18.02 2.75
C TYR A 99 0.99 -17.96 4.01
N THR A 100 0.76 -16.98 4.88
CA THR A 100 1.58 -16.78 6.08
C THR A 100 1.08 -17.55 7.29
N GLY A 101 -0.09 -18.20 7.20
CA GLY A 101 -0.74 -18.84 8.35
C GLY A 101 -1.28 -17.85 9.39
N VAL A 102 -1.19 -16.55 9.13
CA VAL A 102 -1.82 -15.52 9.96
C VAL A 102 -3.32 -15.55 9.67
N SER A 103 -4.12 -15.71 10.72
CA SER A 103 -5.57 -15.68 10.58
C SER A 103 -6.02 -14.30 10.10
N ALA A 104 -6.63 -14.26 8.92
CA ALA A 104 -7.43 -13.12 8.50
C ALA A 104 -8.76 -13.21 9.24
N SER A 105 -8.80 -12.88 10.51
CA SER A 105 -10.03 -12.84 11.27
C SER A 105 -11.05 -11.93 10.59
N PRO A 106 -12.31 -12.35 10.57
CA PRO A 106 -13.39 -11.56 10.00
C PRO A 106 -13.60 -10.21 10.70
#